data_a5261cb8b70714994c7df5d59fa19bd6
#
_entry.id   a5261cb8b70714994c7df5d59fa19bd6
#
_cell.length_a   1.000
_cell.length_b   1.000
_cell.length_c   1.000
_cell.angle_alpha   90.00
_cell.angle_beta   90.00
_cell.angle_gamma   90.00
#
_symmetry.space_group_name_H-M   'P 1'
#
loop_
_entity.id
_entity.type
_entity.pdbx_description
1 polymer ?
#
loop_
_entity_poly.entity_id
_entity_poly.type
_entity_poly.pdbx_seq_one_letter_code
_entity_poly.pdbx_strand_id
1 'polypeptide(L)'
;MRHAQLTSLDLPDFGSPMTEPELHRDIYAARLKQLFARMAASSLDALVVYGDREHAANISWATGYDPRFEEAICIIVPGRAPTLLAGNEGFPYAEMAIGSFDRVLWQPLSLMGQPRGKYRDLASILRESGMKKDMRIGLAGWKGFGTDDGVFDPHWFETPHYLVEALNGFGTV
;
A
#
# COMPACT_ATOMS: atom_id res chain seq x y z
N MET A 1 23.32 -37.30 21.81
CA MET A 1 21.95 -36.77 21.84
C MET A 1 21.89 -35.60 22.79
N ARG A 2 21.39 -34.45 22.39
CA ARG A 2 21.12 -33.32 23.31
C ARG A 2 19.74 -33.56 23.92
N HIS A 3 19.68 -33.58 25.26
CA HIS A 3 18.42 -33.72 25.98
C HIS A 3 17.88 -32.33 26.28
N ALA A 4 16.61 -32.08 25.94
CA ALA A 4 15.91 -30.90 26.39
C ALA A 4 15.35 -31.15 27.80
N GLN A 5 15.47 -30.15 28.67
CA GLN A 5 14.93 -30.18 30.02
C GLN A 5 13.99 -29.00 30.21
N LEU A 6 12.77 -29.27 30.70
CA LEU A 6 11.84 -28.23 31.12
C LEU A 6 12.42 -27.51 32.36
N THR A 7 12.45 -26.19 32.30
CA THR A 7 12.82 -25.36 33.44
C THR A 7 11.82 -24.24 33.63
N SER A 8 11.64 -23.78 34.85
CA SER A 8 10.86 -22.59 35.14
C SER A 8 11.73 -21.36 34.87
N LEU A 9 11.18 -20.40 34.17
CA LEU A 9 11.83 -19.12 33.88
C LEU A 9 10.90 -17.99 34.31
N ASP A 10 11.42 -17.11 35.15
CA ASP A 10 10.72 -15.86 35.47
C ASP A 10 10.86 -14.91 34.28
N LEU A 11 9.72 -14.60 33.63
CA LEU A 11 9.71 -13.65 32.54
C LEU A 11 9.87 -12.23 33.11
N PRO A 12 10.69 -11.39 32.45
CA PRO A 12 10.79 -10.00 32.86
C PRO A 12 9.44 -9.31 32.67
N ASP A 13 9.03 -8.52 33.65
CA ASP A 13 7.87 -7.64 33.55
C ASP A 13 8.31 -6.36 32.84
N PHE A 14 7.87 -6.22 31.58
CA PHE A 14 8.12 -5.02 30.78
C PHE A 14 7.10 -3.91 31.07
N GLY A 15 6.17 -4.12 31.99
CA GLY A 15 5.04 -3.23 32.23
C GLY A 15 4.02 -3.25 31.09
N SER A 16 2.97 -2.47 31.27
CA SER A 16 1.96 -2.23 30.23
C SER A 16 2.15 -0.83 29.67
N PRO A 17 2.24 -0.66 28.34
CA PRO A 17 2.28 0.68 27.77
C PRO A 17 1.00 1.43 28.14
N MET A 18 1.16 2.62 28.71
CA MET A 18 0.06 3.46 29.19
C MET A 18 -0.37 4.49 28.13
N THR A 19 0.41 4.63 27.06
CA THR A 19 0.15 5.59 25.98
C THR A 19 0.45 4.92 24.64
N GLU A 20 -0.43 5.13 23.65
CA GLU A 20 -0.13 4.77 22.28
C GLU A 20 0.76 5.84 21.65
N PRO A 21 1.80 5.47 20.87
CA PRO A 21 2.57 6.44 20.13
C PRO A 21 1.69 7.06 19.03
N GLU A 22 1.55 8.38 19.06
CA GLU A 22 0.83 9.10 18.02
C GLU A 22 1.75 9.36 16.80
N LEU A 23 1.31 8.96 15.63
CA LEU A 23 1.95 9.31 14.36
C LEU A 23 1.29 10.57 13.81
N HIS A 24 1.93 11.72 13.97
CA HIS A 24 1.40 12.98 13.48
C HIS A 24 1.47 13.10 11.95
N ARG A 25 0.64 13.99 11.39
CA ARG A 25 0.51 14.19 9.93
C ARG A 25 1.82 14.59 9.23
N ASP A 26 2.69 15.31 9.90
CA ASP A 26 4.00 15.71 9.41
C ASP A 26 4.95 14.54 9.15
N ILE A 27 4.80 13.45 9.89
CA ILE A 27 5.54 12.20 9.65
C ILE A 27 5.19 11.64 8.26
N TYR A 28 3.90 11.62 7.91
CA TYR A 28 3.47 11.15 6.58
C TYR A 28 3.90 12.10 5.47
N ALA A 29 3.89 13.41 5.71
CA ALA A 29 4.42 14.38 4.76
C ALA A 29 5.93 14.19 4.52
N ALA A 30 6.70 13.93 5.58
CA ALA A 30 8.13 13.64 5.49
C ALA A 30 8.41 12.31 4.74
N ARG A 31 7.61 11.26 5.01
CA ARG A 31 7.67 9.98 4.29
C ARG A 31 7.41 10.15 2.80
N LEU A 32 6.36 10.89 2.44
CA LEU A 32 6.02 11.15 1.04
C LEU A 32 7.13 11.92 0.32
N LYS A 33 7.73 12.92 0.98
CA LYS A 33 8.88 13.65 0.45
C LYS A 33 10.08 12.73 0.19
N GLN A 34 10.39 11.84 1.13
CA GLN A 34 11.46 10.83 0.95
C GLN A 34 11.13 9.88 -0.19
N LEU A 35 9.87 9.45 -0.30
CA LEU A 35 9.42 8.58 -1.37
C LEU A 35 9.61 9.22 -2.74
N PHE A 36 9.21 10.47 -2.91
CA PHE A 36 9.43 11.21 -4.16
C PHE A 36 10.92 11.33 -4.53
N ALA A 37 11.79 11.54 -3.55
CA ALA A 37 13.23 11.57 -3.80
C ALA A 37 13.76 10.20 -4.27
N ARG A 38 13.28 9.11 -3.69
CA ARG A 38 13.63 7.74 -4.10
C ARG A 38 13.07 7.41 -5.50
N MET A 39 11.84 7.78 -5.78
CA MET A 39 11.24 7.62 -7.11
C MET A 39 12.07 8.34 -8.18
N ALA A 40 12.46 9.59 -7.92
CA ALA A 40 13.31 10.34 -8.83
C ALA A 40 14.67 9.67 -9.05
N ALA A 41 15.33 9.19 -7.99
CA ALA A 41 16.60 8.47 -8.09
C ALA A 41 16.49 7.15 -8.89
N SER A 42 15.33 6.51 -8.87
CA SER A 42 15.02 5.28 -9.63
C SER A 42 14.40 5.58 -11.01
N SER A 43 14.25 6.85 -11.37
CA SER A 43 13.58 7.29 -12.61
C SER A 43 12.14 6.75 -12.73
N LEU A 44 11.41 6.68 -11.62
CA LEU A 44 10.00 6.29 -11.60
C LEU A 44 9.12 7.54 -11.71
N ASP A 45 8.17 7.51 -12.64
CA ASP A 45 7.18 8.56 -12.85
C ASP A 45 5.95 8.40 -11.96
N ALA A 46 5.63 7.16 -11.59
CA ALA A 46 4.54 6.83 -10.69
C ALA A 46 4.94 5.62 -9.82
N LEU A 47 4.29 5.52 -8.66
CA LEU A 47 4.33 4.32 -7.81
C LEU A 47 2.90 3.93 -7.47
N VAL A 48 2.58 2.67 -7.66
CA VAL A 48 1.30 2.09 -7.25
C VAL A 48 1.57 1.08 -6.14
N VAL A 49 0.87 1.24 -5.03
CA VAL A 49 1.00 0.35 -3.87
C VAL A 49 -0.31 -0.41 -3.70
N TYR A 50 -0.23 -1.72 -3.71
CA TYR A 50 -1.34 -2.61 -3.39
C TYR A 50 -1.18 -3.13 -1.97
N GLY A 51 -2.28 -3.28 -1.27
CA GLY A 51 -2.30 -3.93 0.03
C GLY A 51 -3.67 -4.51 0.33
N ASP A 52 -3.66 -5.49 1.21
CA ASP A 52 -4.85 -6.15 1.73
C ASP A 52 -4.84 -6.14 3.26
N ARG A 53 -5.83 -6.79 3.86
CA ARG A 53 -6.01 -6.88 5.30
C ARG A 53 -4.77 -7.42 6.06
N GLU A 54 -4.03 -8.35 5.46
CA GLU A 54 -2.89 -9.01 6.10
C GLU A 54 -1.55 -8.38 5.69
N HIS A 55 -1.53 -7.69 4.56
CA HIS A 55 -0.34 -7.12 3.94
C HIS A 55 -0.49 -5.60 3.73
N ALA A 56 -0.77 -4.90 4.81
CA ALA A 56 -1.12 -3.48 4.81
C ALA A 56 0.09 -2.53 4.96
N ALA A 57 1.26 -3.04 5.34
CA ALA A 57 2.37 -2.22 5.83
C ALA A 57 2.78 -1.09 4.89
N ASN A 58 2.85 -1.34 3.58
CA ASN A 58 3.25 -0.34 2.59
C ASN A 58 2.19 0.76 2.43
N ILE A 59 0.90 0.41 2.40
CA ILE A 59 -0.19 1.39 2.35
C ILE A 59 -0.24 2.20 3.64
N SER A 60 -0.18 1.54 4.80
CA SER A 60 -0.20 2.20 6.10
C SER A 60 0.99 3.14 6.28
N TRP A 61 2.17 2.74 5.81
CA TRP A 61 3.35 3.60 5.86
C TRP A 61 3.20 4.88 5.03
N ALA A 62 2.59 4.77 3.84
CA ALA A 62 2.41 5.89 2.92
C ALA A 62 1.26 6.81 3.32
N THR A 63 0.17 6.27 3.86
CA THR A 63 -1.11 6.98 4.03
C THR A 63 -1.64 7.03 5.46
N GLY A 64 -1.16 6.15 6.34
CA GLY A 64 -1.79 5.93 7.65
C GLY A 64 -3.11 5.16 7.58
N TYR A 65 -3.49 4.69 6.38
CA TYR A 65 -4.67 3.86 6.19
C TYR A 65 -4.34 2.38 6.41
N ASP A 66 -5.17 1.71 7.18
CA ASP A 66 -5.12 0.26 7.39
C ASP A 66 -6.28 -0.38 6.61
N PRO A 67 -6.02 -1.15 5.54
CA PRO A 67 -7.07 -1.83 4.74
C PRO A 67 -7.64 -3.03 5.51
N ARG A 68 -8.33 -2.76 6.60
CA ARG A 68 -8.74 -3.74 7.58
C ARG A 68 -9.79 -4.73 7.09
N PHE A 69 -10.59 -4.36 6.12
CA PHE A 69 -11.75 -5.14 5.66
C PHE A 69 -11.61 -5.60 4.21
N GLU A 70 -11.04 -4.76 3.37
CA GLU A 70 -11.00 -4.91 1.91
C GLU A 70 -9.59 -4.57 1.42
N GLU A 71 -9.29 -4.94 0.18
CA GLU A 71 -8.06 -4.49 -0.46
C GLU A 71 -8.08 -2.97 -0.68
N ALA A 72 -6.90 -2.40 -0.86
CA ALA A 72 -6.72 -1.01 -1.22
C ALA A 72 -5.59 -0.82 -2.22
N ILE A 73 -5.69 0.24 -3.01
CA ILE A 73 -4.66 0.65 -3.97
C ILE A 73 -4.33 2.12 -3.71
N CYS A 74 -3.06 2.43 -3.52
CA CYS A 74 -2.59 3.80 -3.40
C CYS A 74 -1.77 4.18 -4.64
N ILE A 75 -2.21 5.19 -5.36
CA ILE A 75 -1.56 5.71 -6.57
C ILE A 75 -0.80 6.99 -6.17
N ILE A 76 0.49 7.01 -6.43
CA ILE A 76 1.40 8.08 -6.04
C ILE A 76 2.09 8.62 -7.28
N VAL A 77 1.78 9.87 -7.63
CA VAL A 77 2.40 10.59 -8.75
C VAL A 77 3.05 11.86 -8.20
N PRO A 78 4.35 12.11 -8.46
CA PRO A 78 5.02 13.30 -7.96
C PRO A 78 4.29 14.60 -8.32
N GLY A 79 4.21 15.51 -7.36
CA GLY A 79 3.53 16.81 -7.53
C GLY A 79 2.01 16.75 -7.33
N ARG A 80 1.45 15.62 -6.92
CA ARG A 80 0.03 15.45 -6.59
C ARG A 80 -0.15 14.81 -5.22
N ALA A 81 -1.33 14.99 -4.63
CA ALA A 81 -1.73 14.18 -3.48
C ALA A 81 -1.86 12.72 -3.92
N PRO A 82 -1.41 11.75 -3.11
CA PRO A 82 -1.69 10.35 -3.36
C PRO A 82 -3.19 10.10 -3.51
N THR A 83 -3.59 9.15 -4.33
CA THR A 83 -4.98 8.74 -4.50
C THR A 83 -5.17 7.35 -3.90
N LEU A 84 -6.02 7.22 -2.89
CA LEU A 84 -6.35 5.95 -2.26
C LEU A 84 -7.69 5.43 -2.78
N LEU A 85 -7.66 4.25 -3.40
CA LEU A 85 -8.84 3.51 -3.82
C LEU A 85 -9.21 2.52 -2.71
N ALA A 86 -10.46 2.53 -2.31
CA ALA A 86 -11.01 1.60 -1.33
C ALA A 86 -12.43 1.15 -1.73
N GLY A 87 -12.85 0.00 -1.26
CA GLY A 87 -14.19 -0.54 -1.45
C GLY A 87 -15.23 0.11 -0.53
N ASN A 88 -16.41 -0.50 -0.45
CA ASN A 88 -17.55 0.08 0.27
C ASN A 88 -17.32 0.29 1.76
N GLU A 89 -16.61 -0.62 2.43
CA GLU A 89 -16.33 -0.52 3.86
C GLU A 89 -15.06 0.31 4.11
N GLY A 90 -14.05 0.14 3.26
CA GLY A 90 -12.78 0.84 3.36
C GLY A 90 -12.89 2.33 3.09
N PHE A 91 -13.74 2.76 2.18
CA PHE A 91 -13.87 4.16 1.78
C PHE A 91 -14.28 5.12 2.93
N PRO A 92 -15.34 4.85 3.71
CA PRO A 92 -15.64 5.68 4.88
C PRO A 92 -14.56 5.52 5.97
N TYR A 93 -14.03 4.31 6.18
CA TYR A 93 -13.00 4.07 7.18
C TYR A 93 -11.71 4.86 6.89
N ALA A 94 -11.38 5.11 5.63
CA ALA A 94 -10.22 5.89 5.24
C ALA A 94 -10.26 7.36 5.71
N GLU A 95 -11.41 7.87 6.21
CA GLU A 95 -11.48 9.19 6.86
C GLU A 95 -10.67 9.28 8.15
N MET A 96 -10.49 8.15 8.82
CA MET A 96 -9.74 8.08 10.08
C MET A 96 -8.22 8.09 9.86
N ALA A 97 -7.75 7.89 8.64
CA ALA A 97 -6.33 7.87 8.33
C ALA A 97 -5.70 9.27 8.41
N ILE A 98 -4.50 9.33 8.99
CA ILE A 98 -3.85 10.60 9.35
C ILE A 98 -3.15 11.23 8.15
N GLY A 99 -2.71 10.45 7.18
CA GLY A 99 -2.00 10.94 6.00
C GLY A 99 -2.86 11.88 5.13
N SER A 100 -2.22 12.59 4.22
CA SER A 100 -2.90 13.45 3.25
C SER A 100 -3.00 12.75 1.90
N PHE A 101 -4.21 12.44 1.46
CA PHE A 101 -4.50 11.78 0.19
C PHE A 101 -5.95 12.04 -0.24
N ASP A 102 -6.20 11.90 -1.55
CA ASP A 102 -7.54 11.89 -2.10
C ASP A 102 -8.14 10.49 -2.01
N ARG A 103 -9.43 10.38 -1.66
CA ARG A 103 -10.13 9.10 -1.55
C ARG A 103 -11.01 8.87 -2.76
N VAL A 104 -10.95 7.67 -3.31
CA VAL A 104 -11.80 7.23 -4.41
C VAL A 104 -12.50 5.93 -4.03
N LEU A 105 -13.82 5.95 -4.06
CA LEU A 105 -14.60 4.71 -3.95
C LEU A 105 -14.42 3.91 -5.24
N TRP A 106 -13.83 2.72 -5.11
CA TRP A 106 -13.73 1.76 -6.21
C TRP A 106 -14.31 0.42 -5.79
N GLN A 107 -15.59 0.24 -6.08
CA GLN A 107 -16.38 -0.89 -5.58
C GLN A 107 -15.92 -2.29 -6.01
N PRO A 108 -15.13 -2.50 -7.08
CA PRO A 108 -14.52 -3.80 -7.32
C PRO A 108 -13.66 -4.35 -6.17
N LEU A 109 -13.09 -3.49 -5.31
CA LEU A 109 -12.37 -3.90 -4.09
C LEU A 109 -13.29 -4.34 -2.94
N SER A 110 -14.61 -4.13 -3.07
CA SER A 110 -15.56 -4.46 -2.01
C SER A 110 -15.72 -5.98 -1.84
N LEU A 111 -16.01 -6.40 -0.63
CA LEU A 111 -16.29 -7.79 -0.29
C LEU A 111 -17.38 -8.38 -1.20
N MET A 112 -17.33 -9.68 -1.40
CA MET A 112 -18.33 -10.39 -2.22
C MET A 112 -19.74 -10.20 -1.64
N GLY A 113 -20.72 -9.99 -2.53
CA GLY A 113 -22.12 -9.78 -2.15
C GLY A 113 -22.47 -8.32 -1.83
N GLN A 114 -21.50 -7.41 -1.76
CA GLN A 114 -21.77 -5.99 -1.54
C GLN A 114 -22.20 -5.27 -2.84
N PRO A 115 -22.94 -4.13 -2.73
CA PRO A 115 -23.36 -3.35 -3.89
C PRO A 115 -22.19 -2.86 -4.76
N ARG A 116 -22.35 -2.92 -6.09
CA ARG A 116 -21.36 -2.43 -7.07
C ARG A 116 -21.96 -1.47 -8.12
N GLY A 117 -23.08 -0.83 -7.77
CA GLY A 117 -23.79 0.08 -8.69
C GLY A 117 -23.06 1.39 -9.01
N LYS A 118 -22.00 1.72 -8.26
CA LYS A 118 -21.14 2.91 -8.49
C LYS A 118 -19.81 2.50 -9.13
N TYR A 119 -19.84 1.55 -10.05
CA TYR A 119 -18.63 1.13 -10.76
C TYR A 119 -18.01 2.29 -11.54
N ARG A 120 -16.68 2.38 -11.45
CA ARG A 120 -15.85 3.27 -12.26
C ARG A 120 -14.75 2.46 -12.94
N ASP A 121 -14.45 2.80 -14.17
CA ASP A 121 -13.34 2.21 -14.89
C ASP A 121 -11.99 2.56 -14.23
N LEU A 122 -11.15 1.55 -13.96
CA LEU A 122 -9.86 1.72 -13.31
C LEU A 122 -8.92 2.61 -14.13
N ALA A 123 -8.89 2.44 -15.46
CA ALA A 123 -8.03 3.26 -16.31
C ALA A 123 -8.40 4.74 -16.27
N SER A 124 -9.68 5.06 -16.09
CA SER A 124 -10.14 6.44 -15.90
C SER A 124 -9.67 7.01 -14.57
N ILE A 125 -9.74 6.23 -13.49
CA ILE A 125 -9.23 6.64 -12.18
C ILE A 125 -7.72 6.86 -12.22
N LEU A 126 -6.97 5.96 -12.86
CA LEU A 126 -5.53 6.10 -13.03
C LEU A 126 -5.15 7.40 -13.76
N ARG A 127 -5.88 7.74 -14.85
CA ARG A 127 -5.68 9.03 -15.56
C ARG A 127 -5.97 10.25 -14.68
N GLU A 128 -7.07 10.23 -13.96
CA GLU A 128 -7.46 11.32 -13.04
C GLU A 128 -6.43 11.49 -11.92
N SER A 129 -5.85 10.40 -11.43
CA SER A 129 -4.76 10.40 -10.46
C SER A 129 -3.43 10.93 -11.03
N GLY A 130 -3.38 11.21 -12.32
CA GLY A 130 -2.23 11.85 -12.99
C GLY A 130 -1.35 10.89 -13.79
N MET A 131 -1.73 9.63 -13.92
CA MET A 131 -0.99 8.70 -14.77
C MET A 131 -1.16 9.03 -16.26
N LYS A 132 -0.08 8.91 -17.00
CA LYS A 132 0.01 9.23 -18.43
C LYS A 132 0.63 8.04 -19.18
N LYS A 133 0.57 8.09 -20.52
CA LYS A 133 1.27 7.13 -21.36
C LYS A 133 2.78 7.23 -21.18
N ASP A 134 3.44 6.13 -21.41
CA ASP A 134 4.90 5.99 -21.46
C ASP A 134 5.60 6.28 -20.11
N MET A 135 4.88 6.14 -18.99
CA MET A 135 5.44 6.25 -17.65
C MET A 135 6.24 5.01 -17.27
N ARG A 136 7.30 5.20 -16.47
CA ARG A 136 7.93 4.14 -15.70
C ARG A 136 7.21 4.03 -14.36
N ILE A 137 6.57 2.90 -14.14
CA ILE A 137 5.68 2.68 -13.01
C ILE A 137 6.32 1.67 -12.06
N GLY A 138 6.58 2.10 -10.83
CA GLY A 138 6.88 1.16 -9.75
C GLY A 138 5.59 0.53 -9.25
N LEU A 139 5.62 -0.77 -9.01
CA LEU A 139 4.51 -1.50 -8.38
C LEU A 139 5.01 -2.18 -7.12
N ALA A 140 4.35 -1.90 -6.00
CA ALA A 140 4.68 -2.48 -4.71
C ALA A 140 3.49 -3.29 -4.19
N GLY A 141 3.70 -4.59 -4.01
CA GLY A 141 2.85 -5.47 -3.25
C GLY A 141 3.31 -5.56 -1.79
N TRP A 142 3.28 -6.74 -1.20
CA TRP A 142 3.61 -6.93 0.21
C TRP A 142 4.99 -7.57 0.44
N LYS A 143 5.54 -8.32 -0.52
CA LYS A 143 6.88 -8.88 -0.40
C LYS A 143 7.61 -8.93 -1.75
N GLY A 144 8.93 -8.98 -1.68
CA GLY A 144 9.79 -9.38 -2.78
C GLY A 144 10.21 -10.84 -2.63
N PHE A 145 10.55 -11.48 -3.72
CA PHE A 145 11.01 -12.87 -3.78
C PHE A 145 12.52 -12.90 -3.99
N GLY A 146 13.26 -12.97 -2.88
CA GLY A 146 14.71 -13.12 -2.90
C GLY A 146 15.12 -14.57 -2.65
N THR A 147 16.32 -14.90 -3.07
CA THR A 147 16.99 -16.16 -2.75
C THR A 147 17.93 -15.98 -1.57
N ASP A 148 18.42 -17.05 -0.95
CA ASP A 148 19.33 -17.03 0.20
C ASP A 148 20.67 -16.33 -0.11
N ASP A 149 21.09 -16.30 -1.36
CA ASP A 149 22.25 -15.58 -1.86
C ASP A 149 21.99 -14.11 -2.17
N GLY A 150 20.78 -13.61 -1.87
CA GLY A 150 20.41 -12.21 -2.05
C GLY A 150 20.01 -11.83 -3.47
N VAL A 151 19.87 -12.78 -4.37
CA VAL A 151 19.35 -12.53 -5.72
C VAL A 151 17.86 -12.18 -5.62
N PHE A 152 17.49 -11.05 -6.15
CA PHE A 152 16.11 -10.56 -6.19
C PHE A 152 15.76 -10.21 -7.63
N ASP A 153 14.70 -10.83 -8.16
CA ASP A 153 14.14 -10.43 -9.44
C ASP A 153 13.11 -9.33 -9.23
N PRO A 154 13.34 -8.10 -9.70
CA PRO A 154 12.43 -6.98 -9.51
C PRO A 154 11.07 -7.17 -10.20
N HIS A 155 10.96 -8.14 -11.12
CA HIS A 155 9.69 -8.47 -11.79
C HIS A 155 8.87 -9.52 -11.03
N TRP A 156 9.40 -10.08 -9.95
CA TRP A 156 8.67 -10.99 -9.07
C TRP A 156 8.03 -10.21 -7.93
N PHE A 157 6.77 -9.88 -8.07
CA PHE A 157 6.01 -9.12 -7.07
C PHE A 157 4.63 -9.73 -6.82
N GLU A 158 4.11 -9.51 -5.63
CA GLU A 158 2.82 -10.03 -5.17
C GLU A 158 1.76 -8.95 -5.35
N THR A 159 1.06 -8.97 -6.48
CA THR A 159 -0.06 -8.06 -6.78
C THR A 159 -1.07 -8.73 -7.70
N PRO A 160 -2.35 -8.33 -7.65
CA PRO A 160 -3.36 -8.89 -8.54
C PRO A 160 -3.04 -8.64 -10.02
N HIS A 161 -3.25 -9.66 -10.84
CA HIS A 161 -3.00 -9.60 -12.28
C HIS A 161 -3.76 -8.46 -12.98
N TYR A 162 -5.01 -8.21 -12.60
CA TYR A 162 -5.81 -7.12 -13.20
C TYR A 162 -5.14 -5.74 -13.02
N LEU A 163 -4.43 -5.54 -11.91
CA LEU A 163 -3.73 -4.28 -11.65
C LEU A 163 -2.53 -4.13 -12.57
N VAL A 164 -1.73 -5.17 -12.73
CA VAL A 164 -0.60 -5.20 -13.66
C VAL A 164 -1.06 -4.93 -15.09
N GLU A 165 -2.13 -5.58 -15.55
CA GLU A 165 -2.70 -5.34 -16.89
C GLU A 165 -3.16 -3.90 -17.07
N ALA A 166 -3.85 -3.34 -16.07
CA ALA A 166 -4.30 -1.95 -16.13
C ALA A 166 -3.12 -0.97 -16.23
N LEU A 167 -2.04 -1.22 -15.48
CA LEU A 167 -0.84 -0.37 -15.46
C LEU A 167 -0.03 -0.49 -16.76
N ASN A 168 0.05 -1.65 -17.37
CA ASN A 168 0.69 -1.85 -18.67
C ASN A 168 0.05 -1.00 -19.78
N GLY A 169 -1.20 -0.57 -19.61
CA GLY A 169 -1.86 0.39 -20.50
C GLY A 169 -1.30 1.82 -20.41
N PHE A 170 -0.47 2.11 -19.39
CA PHE A 170 0.10 3.43 -19.15
C PHE A 170 1.63 3.48 -19.35
N GLY A 171 2.32 2.36 -19.23
CA GLY A 171 3.76 2.36 -19.37
C GLY A 171 4.41 1.03 -19.01
N THR A 172 5.68 1.10 -18.62
CA THR A 172 6.46 -0.06 -18.17
C THR A 172 6.32 -0.20 -16.65
N VAL A 173 5.91 -1.37 -16.21
CA VAL A 173 5.79 -1.75 -14.80
C VAL A 173 7.04 -2.53 -14.37
#